data_5f3be663f05e4c8c4e5a1c7e40048f0b
#
_entry.id   5f3be663f05e4c8c4e5a1c7e40048f0b
#
_cell.length_a   1.000
_cell.length_b   1.000
_cell.length_c   1.000
_cell.angle_alpha   90.00
_cell.angle_beta   90.00
_cell.angle_gamma   90.00
#
_symmetry.space_group_name_H-M   'P 1'
#
loop_
_entity.id
_entity.type
_entity.pdbx_description
1 polymer ?
#
loop_
_entity_poly.entity_id
_entity_poly.type
_entity_poly.pdbx_seq_one_letter_code
_entity_poly.pdbx_strand_id
1 'polypeptide(L)'
;MGRAFNFLSIVLLIWIGTFIYLIIDDNYTLFLKPEFGFLIYAGLFICSAFFISGMFTPPGRLKISEIMNGLIILMPVAFIFLTGNQTLSSYALTKRTLMSPNLNPPESKSFSEEAEARKTGMPMDVKLSQLFRNWASYSGKQVSIQGLLHQSTENNEGYALVFKYLISCCAADAIPVGIFIDKKRTSGFSDDDWVKVTGVVNLDKMDGNDVVVMSLESIEKTERPSKNAAYLFF
;
A
#
# COMPACT_ATOMS: atom_id res chain seq x y z
N MET A 1 2.97 -29.87 -39.42
CA MET A 1 1.87 -30.32 -38.55
C MET A 1 1.72 -29.26 -37.44
N GLY A 2 0.76 -28.34 -37.61
CA GLY A 2 0.47 -27.30 -36.58
C GLY A 2 -0.27 -27.99 -35.42
N ARG A 3 0.38 -28.07 -34.24
CA ARG A 3 -0.31 -28.44 -32.99
C ARG A 3 -1.34 -27.35 -32.70
N ALA A 4 -2.63 -27.68 -32.80
CA ALA A 4 -3.68 -26.77 -32.37
C ALA A 4 -3.56 -26.59 -30.85
N PHE A 5 -3.25 -25.38 -30.40
CA PHE A 5 -3.23 -25.03 -28.97
C PHE A 5 -4.64 -25.18 -28.38
N ASN A 6 -4.75 -25.93 -27.29
CA ASN A 6 -5.98 -26.01 -26.53
C ASN A 6 -6.31 -24.64 -25.94
N PHE A 7 -7.58 -24.27 -25.87
CA PHE A 7 -8.02 -23.00 -25.26
C PHE A 7 -7.45 -22.81 -23.82
N LEU A 8 -7.41 -23.88 -23.03
CA LEU A 8 -6.81 -23.90 -21.71
C LEU A 8 -5.31 -23.53 -21.73
N SER A 9 -4.57 -23.98 -22.76
CA SER A 9 -3.14 -23.63 -22.89
C SER A 9 -2.95 -22.12 -23.13
N ILE A 10 -3.86 -21.48 -23.85
CA ILE A 10 -3.83 -20.02 -24.05
C ILE A 10 -4.07 -19.29 -22.73
N VAL A 11 -5.08 -19.72 -21.96
CA VAL A 11 -5.36 -19.18 -20.63
C VAL A 11 -4.14 -19.30 -19.70
N LEU A 12 -3.49 -20.47 -19.69
CA LEU A 12 -2.29 -20.70 -18.87
C LEU A 12 -1.11 -19.84 -19.32
N LEU A 13 -0.92 -19.64 -20.64
CA LEU A 13 0.12 -18.73 -21.14
C LEU A 13 -0.09 -17.28 -20.69
N ILE A 14 -1.34 -16.81 -20.69
CA ILE A 14 -1.68 -15.47 -20.19
C ILE A 14 -1.33 -15.36 -18.71
N TRP A 15 -1.64 -16.38 -17.90
CA TRP A 15 -1.28 -16.41 -16.49
C TRP A 15 0.23 -16.44 -16.25
N ILE A 16 0.97 -17.26 -17.00
CA ILE A 16 2.44 -17.31 -16.94
C ILE A 16 3.01 -15.94 -17.26
N GLY A 17 2.54 -15.27 -18.32
CA GLY A 17 2.94 -13.90 -18.64
C GLY A 17 2.61 -12.91 -17.54
N THR A 18 1.45 -13.04 -16.91
CA THR A 18 1.05 -12.19 -15.78
C THR A 18 1.95 -12.40 -14.56
N PHE A 19 2.28 -13.64 -14.20
CA PHE A 19 3.21 -13.90 -13.09
C PHE A 19 4.60 -13.36 -13.37
N ILE A 20 5.10 -13.51 -14.60
CA ILE A 20 6.39 -12.93 -15.00
C ILE A 20 6.35 -11.40 -14.87
N TYR A 21 5.27 -10.74 -15.35
CA TYR A 21 5.07 -9.29 -15.20
C TYR A 21 5.07 -8.86 -13.71
N LEU A 22 4.41 -9.63 -12.84
CA LEU A 22 4.37 -9.34 -11.40
C LEU A 22 5.74 -9.50 -10.73
N ILE A 23 6.59 -10.42 -11.20
CA ILE A 23 7.94 -10.65 -10.67
C ILE A 23 8.89 -9.55 -11.15
N ILE A 24 8.75 -9.08 -12.40
CA ILE A 24 9.58 -8.00 -12.93
C ILE A 24 9.35 -6.73 -12.11
N ASP A 25 10.44 -6.09 -11.66
CA ASP A 25 10.41 -4.86 -10.86
C ASP A 25 9.57 -4.97 -9.58
N ASP A 26 9.40 -6.18 -9.03
CA ASP A 26 8.64 -6.45 -7.81
C ASP A 26 7.21 -5.88 -7.83
N ASN A 27 6.56 -5.86 -8.99
CA ASN A 27 5.20 -5.30 -9.16
C ASN A 27 4.16 -5.99 -8.26
N TYR A 28 4.39 -7.24 -7.85
CA TYR A 28 3.51 -7.93 -6.90
C TYR A 28 3.41 -7.22 -5.54
N THR A 29 4.40 -6.40 -5.16
CA THR A 29 4.39 -5.63 -3.91
C THR A 29 3.32 -4.53 -3.87
N LEU A 30 2.69 -4.22 -5.00
CA LEU A 30 1.50 -3.36 -5.07
C LEU A 30 0.24 -4.07 -4.57
N PHE A 31 0.24 -5.38 -4.55
CA PHE A 31 -0.92 -6.22 -4.20
C PHE A 31 -0.69 -7.06 -2.95
N LEU A 32 0.56 -7.51 -2.71
CA LEU A 32 0.92 -8.44 -1.66
C LEU A 32 2.09 -7.91 -0.82
N LYS A 33 2.09 -8.28 0.46
CA LYS A 33 3.27 -8.07 1.32
C LYS A 33 4.48 -8.82 0.74
N PRO A 34 5.69 -8.24 0.73
CA PRO A 34 6.89 -8.84 0.13
C PRO A 34 7.17 -10.28 0.61
N GLU A 35 6.88 -10.58 1.88
CA GLU A 35 7.07 -11.93 2.46
C GLU A 35 6.23 -13.02 1.77
N PHE A 36 5.10 -12.66 1.16
CA PHE A 36 4.23 -13.56 0.42
C PHE A 36 4.60 -13.70 -1.07
N GLY A 37 5.72 -13.09 -1.50
CA GLY A 37 6.20 -13.21 -2.88
C GLY A 37 6.38 -14.65 -3.34
N PHE A 38 6.71 -15.58 -2.43
CA PHE A 38 6.84 -17.01 -2.75
C PHE A 38 5.58 -17.61 -3.37
N LEU A 39 4.38 -17.07 -3.07
CA LEU A 39 3.11 -17.52 -3.65
C LEU A 39 3.06 -17.24 -5.17
N ILE A 40 3.65 -16.12 -5.61
CA ILE A 40 3.72 -15.76 -7.03
C ILE A 40 4.61 -16.76 -7.78
N TYR A 41 5.77 -17.11 -7.20
CA TYR A 41 6.68 -18.13 -7.78
C TYR A 41 6.02 -19.52 -7.80
N ALA A 42 5.33 -19.90 -6.73
CA ALA A 42 4.57 -21.15 -6.69
C ALA A 42 3.46 -21.18 -7.76
N GLY A 43 2.72 -20.07 -7.94
CA GLY A 43 1.72 -19.93 -8.98
C GLY A 43 2.31 -20.07 -10.39
N LEU A 44 3.43 -19.41 -10.65
CA LEU A 44 4.18 -19.52 -11.91
C LEU A 44 4.58 -20.99 -12.18
N PHE A 45 5.12 -21.67 -11.17
CA PHE A 45 5.55 -23.06 -11.29
C PHE A 45 4.36 -23.99 -11.61
N ILE A 46 3.25 -23.86 -10.88
CA ILE A 46 2.04 -24.66 -11.08
C ILE A 46 1.47 -24.43 -12.48
N CYS A 47 1.32 -23.17 -12.91
CA CYS A 47 0.80 -22.86 -14.24
C CYS A 47 1.71 -23.41 -15.35
N SER A 48 3.03 -23.33 -15.16
CA SER A 48 4.00 -23.88 -16.12
C SER A 48 3.92 -25.42 -16.20
N ALA A 49 3.76 -26.11 -15.07
CA ALA A 49 3.61 -27.56 -15.03
C ALA A 49 2.32 -28.01 -15.75
N PHE A 50 1.20 -27.34 -15.51
CA PHE A 50 -0.06 -27.62 -16.21
C PHE A 50 0.02 -27.29 -17.69
N PHE A 51 0.69 -26.22 -18.07
CA PHE A 51 0.91 -25.87 -19.48
C PHE A 51 1.70 -26.95 -20.21
N ILE A 52 2.81 -27.42 -19.63
CA ILE A 52 3.63 -28.50 -20.19
C ILE A 52 2.81 -29.79 -20.30
N SER A 53 2.04 -30.16 -19.25
CA SER A 53 1.17 -31.33 -19.29
C SER A 53 0.10 -31.22 -20.39
N GLY A 54 -0.46 -30.01 -20.57
CA GLY A 54 -1.45 -29.74 -21.64
C GLY A 54 -0.90 -29.89 -23.07
N MET A 55 0.41 -29.77 -23.27
CA MET A 55 1.06 -29.97 -24.55
C MET A 55 1.02 -31.45 -25.03
N PHE A 56 0.87 -32.39 -24.12
CA PHE A 56 0.79 -33.83 -24.39
C PHE A 56 -0.65 -34.32 -24.58
N THR A 57 -1.66 -33.48 -24.26
CA THR A 57 -3.07 -33.84 -24.44
C THR A 57 -3.57 -33.46 -25.85
N PRO A 58 -4.32 -34.35 -26.54
CA PRO A 58 -4.87 -34.01 -27.83
C PRO A 58 -5.92 -32.88 -27.71
N PRO A 59 -6.00 -32.00 -28.71
CA PRO A 59 -7.00 -30.92 -28.71
C PRO A 59 -8.42 -31.48 -28.74
N GLY A 60 -9.22 -31.15 -27.71
CA GLY A 60 -10.64 -31.46 -27.66
C GLY A 60 -11.48 -30.47 -28.46
N ARG A 61 -12.77 -30.81 -28.69
CA ARG A 61 -13.74 -29.86 -29.24
C ARG A 61 -14.05 -28.81 -28.17
N LEU A 62 -13.91 -27.53 -28.52
CA LEU A 62 -14.25 -26.40 -27.65
C LEU A 62 -15.75 -26.45 -27.29
N LYS A 63 -16.04 -26.54 -26.01
CA LYS A 63 -17.38 -26.38 -25.46
C LYS A 63 -17.59 -24.95 -24.95
N ILE A 64 -18.80 -24.44 -25.08
CA ILE A 64 -19.16 -23.10 -24.59
C ILE A 64 -18.83 -22.96 -23.10
N SER A 65 -19.03 -24.03 -22.32
CA SER A 65 -18.69 -24.04 -20.89
C SER A 65 -17.17 -23.84 -20.61
N GLU A 66 -16.30 -24.32 -21.47
CA GLU A 66 -14.85 -24.15 -21.36
C GLU A 66 -14.45 -22.68 -21.61
N ILE A 67 -15.10 -22.04 -22.58
CA ILE A 67 -14.90 -20.62 -22.89
C ILE A 67 -15.37 -19.76 -21.70
N MET A 68 -16.55 -20.04 -21.16
CA MET A 68 -17.08 -19.32 -19.99
C MET A 68 -16.17 -19.44 -18.77
N ASN A 69 -15.71 -20.66 -18.47
CA ASN A 69 -14.78 -20.88 -17.36
C ASN A 69 -13.44 -20.16 -17.58
N GLY A 70 -12.91 -20.18 -18.80
CA GLY A 70 -11.67 -19.46 -19.14
C GLY A 70 -11.80 -17.96 -18.97
N LEU A 71 -12.93 -17.36 -19.37
CA LEU A 71 -13.20 -15.93 -19.17
C LEU A 71 -13.27 -15.56 -17.68
N ILE A 72 -13.92 -16.39 -16.86
CA ILE A 72 -13.98 -16.17 -15.41
C ILE A 72 -12.58 -16.23 -14.80
N ILE A 73 -11.76 -17.20 -15.21
CA ILE A 73 -10.37 -17.35 -14.73
C ILE A 73 -9.48 -16.18 -15.17
N LEU A 74 -9.75 -15.55 -16.32
CA LEU A 74 -9.00 -14.39 -16.81
C LEU A 74 -9.45 -13.06 -16.19
N MET A 75 -10.59 -13.01 -15.50
CA MET A 75 -11.08 -11.77 -14.87
C MET A 75 -10.07 -11.13 -13.91
N PRO A 76 -9.39 -11.86 -13.00
CA PRO A 76 -8.38 -11.26 -12.14
C PRO A 76 -7.18 -10.68 -12.90
N VAL A 77 -6.79 -11.33 -14.00
CA VAL A 77 -5.71 -10.83 -14.88
C VAL A 77 -6.10 -9.48 -15.49
N ALA A 78 -7.32 -9.39 -16.04
CA ALA A 78 -7.84 -8.13 -16.56
C ALA A 78 -7.83 -7.04 -15.48
N PHE A 79 -8.19 -7.39 -14.24
CA PHE A 79 -8.18 -6.44 -13.11
C PHE A 79 -6.76 -5.93 -12.79
N ILE A 80 -5.75 -6.81 -12.79
CA ILE A 80 -4.35 -6.44 -12.56
C ILE A 80 -3.88 -5.42 -13.60
N PHE A 81 -4.21 -5.62 -14.86
CA PHE A 81 -3.80 -4.70 -15.93
C PHE A 81 -4.63 -3.40 -15.97
N LEU A 82 -5.91 -3.44 -15.60
CA LEU A 82 -6.77 -2.26 -15.54
C LEU A 82 -6.42 -1.35 -14.37
N THR A 83 -6.05 -1.90 -13.21
CA THR A 83 -5.60 -1.11 -12.06
C THR A 83 -4.18 -0.58 -12.27
N GLY A 84 -3.41 -1.17 -13.17
CA GLY A 84 -2.09 -0.73 -13.54
C GLY A 84 -1.13 -0.63 -12.36
N ASN A 85 -0.20 0.33 -12.44
CA ASN A 85 0.77 0.61 -11.37
C ASN A 85 0.22 1.56 -10.29
N GLN A 86 -1.11 1.64 -10.12
CA GLN A 86 -1.72 2.53 -9.14
C GLN A 86 -1.74 1.86 -7.76
N THR A 87 -1.19 2.56 -6.78
CA THR A 87 -1.39 2.22 -5.37
C THR A 87 -2.79 2.66 -4.93
N LEU A 88 -3.24 2.16 -3.78
CA LEU A 88 -4.44 2.67 -3.13
C LEU A 88 -4.32 4.19 -2.97
N SER A 89 -5.34 4.90 -3.45
CA SER A 89 -5.44 6.37 -3.40
C SER A 89 -6.31 6.84 -2.25
N SER A 90 -6.41 8.15 -2.08
CA SER A 90 -7.32 8.80 -1.12
C SER A 90 -8.78 8.37 -1.28
N TYR A 91 -9.22 7.97 -2.49
CA TYR A 91 -10.56 7.42 -2.70
C TYR A 91 -10.83 6.16 -1.86
N ALA A 92 -9.84 5.28 -1.70
CA ALA A 92 -9.99 4.09 -0.88
C ALA A 92 -10.08 4.43 0.62
N LEU A 93 -9.56 5.58 1.04
CA LEU A 93 -9.62 6.05 2.42
C LEU A 93 -11.06 6.32 2.86
N THR A 94 -11.91 6.92 2.01
CA THR A 94 -13.32 7.22 2.33
C THR A 94 -14.17 5.97 2.59
N LYS A 95 -13.68 4.79 2.17
CA LYS A 95 -14.35 3.50 2.36
C LYS A 95 -13.79 2.67 3.53
N ARG A 96 -12.80 3.19 4.26
CA ARG A 96 -12.09 2.44 5.30
C ARG A 96 -11.95 3.27 6.57
N THR A 97 -12.03 2.61 7.72
CA THR A 97 -11.85 3.27 9.02
C THR A 97 -10.36 3.54 9.27
N LEU A 98 -10.03 4.74 9.71
CA LEU A 98 -8.68 5.10 10.13
C LEU A 98 -8.26 4.28 11.36
N MET A 99 -7.02 3.84 11.37
CA MET A 99 -6.46 3.17 12.54
C MET A 99 -6.13 4.21 13.61
N SER A 100 -6.68 4.02 14.81
CA SER A 100 -6.31 4.80 15.98
C SER A 100 -4.92 4.39 16.51
N PRO A 101 -4.11 5.32 17.05
CA PRO A 101 -2.82 4.98 17.62
C PRO A 101 -2.98 4.02 18.82
N ASN A 102 -2.04 3.09 18.98
CA ASN A 102 -2.02 2.24 20.16
C ASN A 102 -1.49 3.05 21.36
N LEU A 103 -2.39 3.32 22.31
CA LEU A 103 -2.07 4.12 23.50
C LEU A 103 -1.32 3.34 24.60
N ASN A 104 -1.21 2.01 24.47
CA ASN A 104 -0.41 1.21 25.40
C ASN A 104 1.07 1.46 25.13
N PRO A 105 1.85 1.89 26.15
CA PRO A 105 3.28 2.11 25.97
C PRO A 105 3.96 0.77 25.63
N PRO A 106 4.62 0.64 24.47
CA PRO A 106 5.39 -0.55 24.19
C PRO A 106 6.69 -0.52 24.99
N GLU A 107 7.14 -1.70 25.37
CA GLU A 107 8.45 -1.93 25.94
C GLU A 107 9.55 -1.36 25.04
N SER A 108 10.43 -0.60 25.65
CA SER A 108 11.54 0.12 25.04
C SER A 108 12.47 -0.77 24.21
N LYS A 109 12.48 -0.62 22.89
CA LYS A 109 13.62 -1.04 22.03
C LYS A 109 13.67 -0.18 20.76
N SER A 110 14.31 0.98 20.84
CA SER A 110 14.98 1.63 19.70
C SER A 110 15.72 2.89 20.16
N PHE A 111 16.90 2.72 20.75
CA PHE A 111 17.67 3.80 21.41
C PHE A 111 18.71 4.48 20.50
N SER A 112 18.92 4.04 19.26
CA SER A 112 20.07 4.52 18.46
C SER A 112 19.79 5.77 17.62
N GLU A 113 18.61 5.94 17.04
CA GLU A 113 18.29 7.13 16.23
C GLU A 113 17.95 8.38 17.06
N GLU A 114 17.39 8.19 18.26
CA GLU A 114 17.09 9.30 19.19
C GLU A 114 18.35 10.06 19.68
N ALA A 115 19.49 9.37 19.74
CA ALA A 115 20.73 9.96 20.23
C ALA A 115 21.39 10.92 19.21
N GLU A 116 21.18 10.69 17.91
CA GLU A 116 21.74 11.55 16.86
C GLU A 116 20.90 12.80 16.60
N ALA A 117 19.56 12.70 16.61
CA ALA A 117 18.66 13.84 16.41
C ALA A 117 18.78 14.89 17.54
N ARG A 118 19.05 14.46 18.78
CA ARG A 118 19.28 15.39 19.91
C ARG A 118 20.53 16.24 19.75
N LYS A 119 21.52 15.81 18.95
CA LYS A 119 22.79 16.53 18.79
C LYS A 119 22.75 17.60 17.70
N THR A 120 21.82 17.52 16.74
CA THR A 120 21.82 18.37 15.54
C THR A 120 20.70 19.39 15.46
N GLY A 121 19.68 19.36 16.35
CA GLY A 121 18.53 20.27 16.25
C GLY A 121 17.70 20.10 14.98
N MET A 122 17.92 19.01 14.23
CA MET A 122 17.15 18.66 13.02
C MET A 122 15.91 17.85 13.39
N PRO A 123 14.78 18.03 12.66
CA PRO A 123 13.60 17.22 12.85
C PRO A 123 13.93 15.75 12.61
N MET A 124 13.45 14.88 13.49
CA MET A 124 13.64 13.43 13.38
C MET A 124 12.81 12.88 12.22
N ASP A 125 13.43 12.26 11.23
CA ASP A 125 12.71 11.56 10.13
C ASP A 125 12.14 10.24 10.67
N VAL A 126 10.80 10.18 10.83
CA VAL A 126 10.11 9.08 11.48
C VAL A 126 9.18 8.39 10.48
N LYS A 127 9.28 7.07 10.40
CA LYS A 127 8.30 6.29 9.65
C LYS A 127 6.95 6.30 10.37
N LEU A 128 5.85 6.49 9.63
CA LEU A 128 4.48 6.46 10.18
C LEU A 128 4.20 5.20 11.02
N SER A 129 4.76 4.04 10.63
CA SER A 129 4.62 2.80 11.40
C SER A 129 5.28 2.87 12.78
N GLN A 130 6.43 3.53 12.89
CA GLN A 130 7.14 3.73 14.17
C GLN A 130 6.37 4.71 15.05
N LEU A 131 5.88 5.81 14.46
CA LEU A 131 5.07 6.78 15.19
C LEU A 131 3.83 6.14 15.80
N PHE A 132 3.07 5.35 15.04
CA PHE A 132 1.86 4.71 15.53
C PHE A 132 2.11 3.59 16.54
N ARG A 133 3.25 2.91 16.44
CA ARG A 133 3.64 1.87 17.39
C ARG A 133 4.10 2.44 18.74
N ASN A 134 4.79 3.58 18.72
CA ASN A 134 5.47 4.20 19.87
C ASN A 134 5.12 5.69 20.01
N TRP A 135 3.87 6.08 19.72
CA TRP A 135 3.47 7.48 19.65
C TRP A 135 3.87 8.28 20.89
N ALA A 136 3.79 7.67 22.10
CA ALA A 136 4.14 8.31 23.37
C ALA A 136 5.60 8.80 23.41
N SER A 137 6.51 8.12 22.72
CA SER A 137 7.92 8.54 22.61
C SER A 137 8.10 9.76 21.72
N TYR A 138 7.16 10.06 20.84
CA TYR A 138 7.21 11.15 19.88
C TYR A 138 6.32 12.34 20.25
N SER A 139 5.41 12.18 21.21
CA SER A 139 4.52 13.25 21.69
C SER A 139 5.31 14.45 22.17
N GLY A 140 4.96 15.65 21.68
CA GLY A 140 5.65 16.90 21.97
C GLY A 140 7.01 17.07 21.28
N LYS A 141 7.44 16.10 20.44
CA LYS A 141 8.70 16.19 19.69
C LYS A 141 8.45 16.65 18.25
N GLN A 142 9.45 17.33 17.70
CA GLN A 142 9.48 17.72 16.31
C GLN A 142 9.89 16.52 15.46
N VAL A 143 9.02 16.12 14.53
CA VAL A 143 9.25 14.98 13.63
C VAL A 143 8.98 15.36 12.17
N SER A 144 9.60 14.64 11.26
CA SER A 144 9.36 14.73 9.83
C SER A 144 8.78 13.43 9.32
N ILE A 145 7.69 13.48 8.55
CA ILE A 145 6.94 12.32 8.08
C ILE A 145 6.60 12.48 6.61
N GLN A 146 6.61 11.38 5.86
CA GLN A 146 6.22 11.35 4.45
C GLN A 146 4.99 10.47 4.24
N GLY A 147 4.09 10.92 3.37
CA GLY A 147 2.88 10.19 3.04
C GLY A 147 2.09 10.81 1.89
N LEU A 148 0.93 10.20 1.60
CA LEU A 148 -0.07 10.75 0.72
C LEU A 148 -0.89 11.81 1.44
N LEU A 149 -1.22 12.90 0.77
CA LEU A 149 -2.12 13.93 1.29
C LEU A 149 -3.56 13.62 0.91
N HIS A 150 -4.47 13.82 1.85
CA HIS A 150 -5.91 13.85 1.60
C HIS A 150 -6.53 15.08 2.24
N GLN A 151 -7.16 15.93 1.45
CA GLN A 151 -7.68 17.23 1.87
C GLN A 151 -9.14 17.21 2.33
N SER A 152 -9.93 16.21 1.86
CA SER A 152 -11.34 16.12 2.16
C SER A 152 -11.58 15.08 3.24
N THR A 153 -11.85 15.52 4.44
CA THR A 153 -12.42 14.69 5.50
C THR A 153 -13.84 15.14 5.72
N GLU A 154 -14.81 14.28 5.38
CA GLU A 154 -16.25 14.61 5.45
C GLU A 154 -16.70 15.05 6.87
N ASN A 155 -15.98 14.62 7.92
CA ASN A 155 -16.31 14.87 9.33
C ASN A 155 -15.32 15.80 10.06
N ASN A 156 -14.22 16.22 9.41
CA ASN A 156 -13.17 17.03 10.05
C ASN A 156 -12.93 18.34 9.29
N GLU A 157 -13.87 19.27 9.38
CA GLU A 157 -13.69 20.61 8.85
C GLU A 157 -12.46 21.27 9.51
N GLY A 158 -11.45 21.60 8.71
CA GLY A 158 -10.23 22.27 9.17
C GLY A 158 -8.96 21.41 9.18
N TYR A 159 -9.07 20.09 9.01
CA TYR A 159 -7.90 19.21 8.95
C TYR A 159 -7.74 18.55 7.59
N ALA A 160 -6.49 18.33 7.20
CA ALA A 160 -6.09 17.43 6.13
C ALA A 160 -5.38 16.22 6.74
N LEU A 161 -5.28 15.12 6.02
CA LEU A 161 -4.68 13.88 6.49
C LEU A 161 -3.42 13.56 5.67
N VAL A 162 -2.31 13.30 6.33
CA VAL A 162 -1.12 12.69 5.71
C VAL A 162 -1.05 11.23 6.13
N PHE A 163 -1.14 10.31 5.17
CA PHE A 163 -1.39 8.91 5.46
C PHE A 163 -0.60 7.95 4.57
N LYS A 164 -0.54 6.71 5.01
CA LYS A 164 -0.13 5.52 4.26
C LYS A 164 -1.07 4.37 4.59
N TYR A 165 -1.02 3.32 3.79
CA TYR A 165 -1.79 2.10 4.05
C TYR A 165 -0.93 1.05 4.73
N LEU A 166 -1.41 0.53 5.84
CA LEU A 166 -0.85 -0.61 6.53
C LEU A 166 -1.43 -1.87 5.92
N ILE A 167 -0.55 -2.78 5.46
CA ILE A 167 -0.93 -4.04 4.84
C ILE A 167 -0.41 -5.19 5.69
N SER A 168 -1.30 -6.13 6.04
CA SER A 168 -0.95 -7.35 6.78
C SER A 168 -0.60 -8.51 5.84
N CYS A 169 -1.40 -8.73 4.79
CA CYS A 169 -1.13 -9.76 3.79
C CYS A 169 -1.26 -9.24 2.35
N CYS A 170 -2.26 -8.43 2.04
CA CYS A 170 -2.52 -7.95 0.67
C CYS A 170 -3.25 -6.60 0.67
N ALA A 171 -3.34 -5.95 -0.49
CA ALA A 171 -3.99 -4.65 -0.63
C ALA A 171 -5.49 -4.66 -0.23
N ALA A 172 -6.14 -5.82 -0.18
CA ALA A 172 -7.53 -5.92 0.26
C ALA A 172 -7.71 -5.69 1.77
N ASP A 173 -6.71 -6.02 2.60
CA ASP A 173 -6.72 -5.81 4.04
C ASP A 173 -6.10 -4.48 4.48
N ALA A 174 -5.72 -3.62 3.54
CA ALA A 174 -5.04 -2.36 3.81
C ALA A 174 -5.87 -1.45 4.72
N ILE A 175 -5.26 -0.97 5.80
CA ILE A 175 -5.87 -0.04 6.76
C ILE A 175 -5.14 1.30 6.66
N PRO A 176 -5.84 2.44 6.48
CA PRO A 176 -5.19 3.74 6.46
C PRO A 176 -4.67 4.12 7.85
N VAL A 177 -3.43 4.59 7.89
CA VAL A 177 -2.72 5.06 9.08
C VAL A 177 -2.16 6.43 8.75
N GLY A 178 -2.49 7.45 9.52
CA GLY A 178 -2.11 8.83 9.18
C GLY A 178 -2.16 9.78 10.34
N ILE A 179 -1.69 11.00 10.10
CA ILE A 179 -1.69 12.13 11.02
C ILE A 179 -2.51 13.27 10.44
N PHE A 180 -3.24 13.94 11.30
CA PHE A 180 -3.99 15.15 10.94
C PHE A 180 -3.09 16.39 11.00
N ILE A 181 -3.24 17.26 10.00
CA ILE A 181 -2.53 18.55 9.90
C ILE A 181 -3.54 19.65 9.60
N ASP A 182 -3.21 20.91 9.90
CA ASP A 182 -4.08 22.06 9.61
C ASP A 182 -4.26 22.20 8.10
N LYS A 183 -5.52 22.08 7.64
CA LYS A 183 -5.92 22.20 6.23
C LYS A 183 -5.57 23.55 5.60
N LYS A 184 -5.57 24.63 6.40
CA LYS A 184 -5.24 25.98 5.90
C LYS A 184 -3.82 26.06 5.34
N ARG A 185 -2.93 25.21 5.81
CA ARG A 185 -1.53 25.16 5.37
C ARG A 185 -1.28 24.24 4.19
N THR A 186 -2.30 23.53 3.71
CA THR A 186 -2.22 22.64 2.54
C THR A 186 -2.73 23.29 1.26
N SER A 187 -2.98 24.62 1.26
CA SER A 187 -3.38 25.35 0.07
C SER A 187 -2.29 25.25 -1.00
N GLY A 188 -2.65 24.80 -2.21
CA GLY A 188 -1.69 24.56 -3.31
C GLY A 188 -1.26 23.09 -3.47
N PHE A 189 -1.72 22.20 -2.61
CA PHE A 189 -1.55 20.76 -2.75
C PHE A 189 -2.86 20.09 -3.15
N SER A 190 -2.78 18.94 -3.81
CA SER A 190 -3.93 18.15 -4.24
C SER A 190 -3.99 16.81 -3.48
N ASP A 191 -5.17 16.16 -3.51
CA ASP A 191 -5.30 14.79 -3.04
C ASP A 191 -4.32 13.88 -3.79
N ASP A 192 -3.79 12.90 -3.05
CA ASP A 192 -2.78 11.94 -3.51
C ASP A 192 -1.39 12.55 -3.83
N ASP A 193 -1.17 13.84 -3.57
CA ASP A 193 0.19 14.38 -3.59
C ASP A 193 1.06 13.69 -2.54
N TRP A 194 2.28 13.33 -2.93
CA TRP A 194 3.27 12.81 -1.99
C TRP A 194 3.94 13.99 -1.30
N VAL A 195 3.77 14.07 0.01
CA VAL A 195 4.27 15.20 0.81
C VAL A 195 5.18 14.73 1.92
N LYS A 196 6.12 15.61 2.26
CA LYS A 196 6.91 15.58 3.48
C LYS A 196 6.42 16.70 4.39
N VAL A 197 5.98 16.33 5.59
CA VAL A 197 5.50 17.27 6.61
C VAL A 197 6.42 17.24 7.82
N THR A 198 6.69 18.40 8.39
CA THR A 198 7.51 18.56 9.59
C THR A 198 6.75 19.41 10.61
N GLY A 199 6.78 18.97 11.86
CA GLY A 199 6.10 19.68 12.94
C GLY A 199 6.11 18.89 14.24
N VAL A 200 5.40 19.41 15.24
CA VAL A 200 5.30 18.82 16.57
C VAL A 200 4.06 17.93 16.64
N VAL A 201 4.24 16.69 17.05
CA VAL A 201 3.17 15.69 17.15
C VAL A 201 2.52 15.72 18.52
N ASN A 202 1.18 15.76 18.54
CA ASN A 202 0.36 15.71 19.75
C ASN A 202 -0.82 14.74 19.55
N LEU A 203 -1.45 14.33 20.66
CA LEU A 203 -2.76 13.67 20.61
C LEU A 203 -3.87 14.71 20.77
N ASP A 204 -4.93 14.50 20.02
CA ASP A 204 -6.19 15.23 20.15
C ASP A 204 -7.36 14.27 20.09
N LYS A 205 -8.54 14.73 20.44
CA LYS A 205 -9.78 13.95 20.36
C LYS A 205 -10.67 14.45 19.23
N MET A 206 -10.96 13.57 18.29
CA MET A 206 -11.92 13.82 17.22
C MET A 206 -13.01 12.75 17.26
N ASP A 207 -14.28 13.18 17.37
CA ASP A 207 -15.45 12.29 17.45
C ASP A 207 -15.32 11.19 18.53
N GLY A 208 -14.69 11.53 19.67
CA GLY A 208 -14.49 10.61 20.80
C GLY A 208 -13.32 9.65 20.64
N ASN A 209 -12.63 9.65 19.50
CA ASN A 209 -11.44 8.84 19.25
C ASN A 209 -10.16 9.66 19.41
N ASP A 210 -9.13 9.03 19.99
CA ASP A 210 -7.82 9.65 20.04
C ASP A 210 -7.17 9.59 18.65
N VAL A 211 -6.72 10.74 18.17
CA VAL A 211 -6.08 10.91 16.85
C VAL A 211 -4.74 11.60 17.01
N VAL A 212 -3.82 11.30 16.11
CA VAL A 212 -2.53 11.98 16.06
C VAL A 212 -2.68 13.25 15.22
N VAL A 213 -2.36 14.38 15.82
CA VAL A 213 -2.37 15.71 15.18
C VAL A 213 -0.97 16.26 15.16
N MET A 214 -0.54 16.84 14.05
CA MET A 214 0.73 17.56 13.95
C MET A 214 0.49 19.06 13.86
N SER A 215 1.09 19.82 14.78
CA SER A 215 1.27 21.27 14.64
C SER A 215 2.31 21.51 13.54
N LEU A 216 1.84 21.77 12.33
CA LEU A 216 2.64 21.82 11.11
C LEU A 216 3.58 23.03 11.12
N GLU A 217 4.88 22.82 10.88
CA GLU A 217 5.88 23.86 10.65
C GLU A 217 6.16 24.04 9.16
N SER A 218 6.37 22.93 8.43
CA SER A 218 6.57 22.95 6.97
C SER A 218 5.87 21.79 6.27
N ILE A 219 5.50 22.03 5.03
CA ILE A 219 4.98 21.01 4.10
C ILE A 219 5.67 21.21 2.75
N GLU A 220 6.16 20.12 2.18
CA GLU A 220 6.87 20.11 0.91
C GLU A 220 6.33 18.98 0.04
N LYS A 221 6.12 19.25 -1.25
CA LYS A 221 5.82 18.21 -2.23
C LYS A 221 7.12 17.51 -2.61
N THR A 222 7.14 16.19 -2.49
CA THR A 222 8.31 15.37 -2.82
C THR A 222 7.94 14.27 -3.81
N GLU A 223 8.94 13.69 -4.45
CA GLU A 223 8.71 12.53 -5.30
C GLU A 223 8.49 11.28 -4.42
N ARG A 224 7.63 10.40 -4.90
CA ARG A 224 7.39 9.12 -4.24
C ARG A 224 8.65 8.25 -4.36
N PRO A 225 9.25 7.79 -3.25
CA PRO A 225 10.55 7.09 -3.27
C PRO A 225 10.51 5.72 -3.94
N SER A 226 9.33 5.07 -3.99
CA SER A 226 9.14 3.76 -4.65
C SER A 226 7.68 3.54 -5.04
N LYS A 227 7.41 2.57 -5.90
CA LYS A 227 6.05 2.20 -6.33
C LYS A 227 5.14 1.86 -5.14
N ASN A 228 5.67 1.17 -4.13
CA ASN A 228 4.95 0.74 -2.94
C ASN A 228 5.14 1.64 -1.71
N ALA A 229 5.69 2.86 -1.88
CA ALA A 229 5.95 3.78 -0.78
C ALA A 229 4.70 4.18 0.03
N ALA A 230 3.50 4.09 -0.59
CA ALA A 230 2.23 4.32 0.07
C ALA A 230 1.84 3.19 1.05
N TYR A 231 2.59 2.08 1.08
CA TYR A 231 2.33 0.93 1.92
C TYR A 231 3.33 0.82 3.07
N LEU A 232 2.82 0.38 4.21
CA LEU A 232 3.57 0.00 5.40
C LEU A 232 3.37 -1.50 5.59
N PHE A 233 4.45 -2.21 5.85
CA PHE A 233 4.43 -3.64 6.14
C PHE A 233 4.91 -3.87 7.58
N PHE A 234 4.20 -4.71 8.33
CA PHE A 234 4.60 -5.14 9.69
C PHE A 234 5.17 -6.54 9.66
#